data_7069d20a668b410a9c4c731950588d36
#
_entry.id   7069d20a668b410a9c4c731950588d36
#
_cell.length_a   1.000
_cell.length_b   1.000
_cell.length_c   1.000
_cell.angle_alpha   90.00
_cell.angle_beta   90.00
_cell.angle_gamma   90.00
#
_symmetry.space_group_name_H-M   'P 1'
#
loop_
_entity.id
_entity.type
_entity.pdbx_description
1 polymer ?
#
loop_
_entity_poly.entity_id
_entity_poly.type
_entity_poly.pdbx_seq_one_letter_code
_entity_poly.pdbx_strand_id
1 'polypeptide(L)'
;MALKWTWARFDDLGVHALHDALALRCKVFILEQGPYQDPDGADKQSYHLLGYDEAGVLQACLRVVDPGVNYPEPSIGRVVTAKEARGNGTGRLLVAEGLARCQQVWPGRAVRISAQAHLQRFYGSFGFVAVSDEYLEDDIPHIEMLWTPPVVQG
;
A
#
# COMPACT_ATOMS: atom_id res chain seq x y z
N MET A 1 -15.39 -1.80 11.53
CA MET A 1 -14.43 -0.95 12.27
C MET A 1 -14.25 0.35 11.52
N ALA A 2 -14.57 1.46 12.17
CA ALA A 2 -14.34 2.78 11.57
C ALA A 2 -12.88 3.16 11.74
N LEU A 3 -12.22 3.54 10.65
CA LEU A 3 -10.82 3.93 10.67
C LEU A 3 -10.69 5.43 10.46
N LYS A 4 -9.78 6.03 11.23
CA LYS A 4 -9.35 7.40 11.02
C LYS A 4 -8.06 7.36 10.20
N TRP A 5 -8.05 8.04 9.07
CA TRP A 5 -6.93 8.01 8.14
C TRP A 5 -5.95 9.15 8.40
N THR A 6 -4.66 8.82 8.35
CA THR A 6 -3.56 9.77 8.28
C THR A 6 -2.89 9.59 6.91
N TRP A 7 -2.70 10.68 6.21
CA TRP A 7 -2.01 10.70 4.91
C TRP A 7 -0.97 11.80 4.94
N ALA A 8 0.29 11.45 4.80
CA ALA A 8 1.37 12.44 4.89
C ALA A 8 2.62 11.99 4.14
N ARG A 9 3.40 12.98 3.69
CA ARG A 9 4.77 12.73 3.23
C ARG A 9 5.58 12.19 4.41
N PHE A 10 6.66 11.47 4.10
CA PHE A 10 7.56 10.91 5.11
C PHE A 10 8.00 11.97 6.14
N ASP A 11 8.45 13.13 5.65
CA ASP A 11 8.97 14.19 6.52
C ASP A 11 7.90 14.81 7.43
N ASP A 12 6.63 14.70 7.05
CA ASP A 12 5.51 15.28 7.79
C ASP A 12 4.77 14.28 8.66
N LEU A 13 5.14 13.00 8.59
CA LEU A 13 4.41 11.92 9.26
C LEU A 13 4.51 11.99 10.79
N GLY A 14 5.66 12.43 11.29
CA GLY A 14 5.95 12.47 12.73
C GLY A 14 6.50 11.13 13.23
N VAL A 15 7.27 11.21 14.30
CA VAL A 15 8.01 10.05 14.81
C VAL A 15 7.09 8.97 15.36
N HIS A 16 5.97 9.33 15.96
CA HIS A 16 5.02 8.35 16.50
C HIS A 16 4.33 7.55 15.42
N ALA A 17 3.79 8.23 14.40
CA ALA A 17 3.15 7.55 13.28
C ALA A 17 4.15 6.70 12.50
N LEU A 18 5.36 7.20 12.30
CA LEU A 18 6.42 6.42 11.65
C LEU A 18 6.74 5.16 12.43
N HIS A 19 6.90 5.29 13.75
CA HIS A 19 7.14 4.13 14.61
C HIS A 19 6.00 3.11 14.49
N ASP A 20 4.75 3.56 14.55
CA ASP A 20 3.58 2.68 14.44
C ASP A 20 3.57 1.93 13.11
N ALA A 21 3.84 2.63 12.01
CA ALA A 21 3.85 2.02 10.67
C ALA A 21 4.94 0.95 10.59
N LEU A 22 6.16 1.26 11.03
CA LEU A 22 7.27 0.31 10.99
C LEU A 22 7.02 -0.89 11.90
N ALA A 23 6.41 -0.67 13.07
CA ALA A 23 6.08 -1.77 13.99
C ALA A 23 5.05 -2.72 13.38
N LEU A 24 4.00 -2.20 12.75
CA LEU A 24 3.01 -3.04 12.07
C LEU A 24 3.62 -3.79 10.88
N ARG A 25 4.43 -3.13 10.07
CA ARG A 25 5.12 -3.74 8.94
C ARG A 25 6.06 -4.85 9.41
N CYS A 26 6.77 -4.65 10.53
CA CYS A 26 7.63 -5.67 11.12
C CYS A 26 6.84 -6.91 11.53
N LYS A 27 5.70 -6.74 12.17
CA LYS A 27 4.85 -7.87 12.57
C LYS A 27 4.42 -8.73 11.39
N VAL A 28 4.08 -8.10 10.27
CA VAL A 28 3.55 -8.82 9.10
C VAL A 28 4.68 -9.31 8.20
N PHE A 29 5.59 -8.44 7.77
CA PHE A 29 6.56 -8.80 6.75
C PHE A 29 7.76 -9.57 7.29
N ILE A 30 8.08 -9.42 8.57
CA ILE A 30 9.23 -10.09 9.16
C ILE A 30 8.80 -11.28 10.02
N LEU A 31 7.91 -11.07 10.98
CA LEU A 31 7.53 -12.12 11.92
C LEU A 31 6.59 -13.17 11.32
N GLU A 32 5.72 -12.79 10.38
CA GLU A 32 4.82 -13.74 9.71
C GLU A 32 5.43 -14.32 8.43
N GLN A 33 6.14 -13.52 7.63
CA GLN A 33 6.60 -13.91 6.29
C GLN A 33 8.07 -14.31 6.22
N GLY A 34 8.85 -14.06 7.28
CA GLY A 34 10.25 -14.45 7.35
C GLY A 34 11.23 -13.28 7.16
N PRO A 35 12.55 -13.56 7.16
CA PRO A 35 13.55 -12.50 7.10
C PRO A 35 13.40 -11.62 5.85
N TYR A 36 13.35 -10.32 6.07
CA TYR A 36 13.12 -9.35 5.00
C TYR A 36 13.54 -7.96 5.48
N GLN A 37 14.26 -7.21 4.64
CA GLN A 37 14.58 -5.83 4.97
C GLN A 37 13.40 -4.92 4.58
N ASP A 38 12.53 -4.63 5.53
CA ASP A 38 11.32 -3.89 5.27
C ASP A 38 11.54 -2.39 5.04
N PRO A 39 12.20 -1.62 5.94
CA PRO A 39 12.49 -0.22 5.64
C PRO A 39 13.52 -0.11 4.53
N ASP A 40 13.26 0.75 3.55
CA ASP A 40 14.18 1.04 2.45
C ASP A 40 14.16 2.54 2.13
N GLY A 41 15.03 2.98 1.21
CA GLY A 41 15.13 4.38 0.84
C GLY A 41 13.86 4.96 0.22
N ALA A 42 13.03 4.12 -0.37
CA ALA A 42 11.78 4.57 -0.98
C ALA A 42 10.78 5.09 0.07
N ASP A 43 10.89 4.67 1.33
CA ASP A 43 10.03 5.22 2.39
C ASP A 43 10.12 6.74 2.48
N LYS A 44 11.32 7.29 2.28
CA LYS A 44 11.56 8.73 2.34
C LYS A 44 11.00 9.48 1.14
N GLN A 45 10.70 8.77 0.05
CA GLN A 45 10.17 9.31 -1.20
C GLN A 45 8.73 8.87 -1.40
N SER A 46 8.00 8.73 -0.31
CA SER A 46 6.63 8.21 -0.34
C SER A 46 5.68 9.07 0.46
N TYR A 47 4.41 9.00 0.05
CA TYR A 47 3.31 9.28 0.96
C TYR A 47 3.04 8.02 1.79
N HIS A 48 2.58 8.19 3.01
CA HIS A 48 2.19 7.10 3.89
C HIS A 48 0.74 7.27 4.31
N LEU A 49 -0.03 6.19 4.17
CA LEU A 49 -1.45 6.15 4.56
C LEU A 49 -1.59 5.21 5.74
N LEU A 50 -2.09 5.72 6.85
CA LEU A 50 -2.26 4.97 8.08
C LEU A 50 -3.72 5.04 8.52
N GLY A 51 -4.29 3.88 8.86
CA GLY A 51 -5.65 3.79 9.37
C GLY A 51 -5.68 3.37 10.84
N TYR A 52 -6.11 4.27 11.69
CA TYR A 52 -6.21 4.05 13.14
C TYR A 52 -7.65 3.74 13.53
N ASP A 53 -7.83 2.83 14.49
CA ASP A 53 -9.14 2.56 15.05
C ASP A 53 -9.55 3.62 16.09
N GLU A 54 -10.72 3.45 16.68
CA GLU A 54 -11.26 4.40 17.65
C GLU A 54 -10.41 4.48 18.92
N ALA A 55 -9.68 3.42 19.24
CA ALA A 55 -8.76 3.38 20.39
C ALA A 55 -7.40 4.01 20.08
N GLY A 56 -7.16 4.47 18.85
CA GLY A 56 -5.88 5.03 18.44
C GLY A 56 -4.83 3.98 18.10
N VAL A 57 -5.24 2.73 17.82
CA VAL A 57 -4.34 1.64 17.43
C VAL A 57 -4.28 1.56 15.92
N LEU A 58 -3.07 1.46 15.36
CA LEU A 58 -2.89 1.33 13.91
C LEU A 58 -3.36 -0.05 13.46
N GLN A 59 -4.31 -0.09 12.52
CA GLN A 59 -4.89 -1.31 12.01
C GLN A 59 -4.52 -1.61 10.57
N ALA A 60 -4.10 -0.59 9.81
CA ALA A 60 -3.78 -0.77 8.40
C ALA A 60 -2.85 0.35 7.94
N CYS A 61 -1.93 0.02 7.04
CA CYS A 61 -1.13 1.07 6.40
C CYS A 61 -0.63 0.61 5.03
N LEU A 62 -0.25 1.59 4.22
CA LEU A 62 0.44 1.38 2.95
C LEU A 62 1.33 2.59 2.68
N ARG A 63 2.22 2.46 1.72
CA ARG A 63 2.97 3.61 1.18
C ARG A 63 2.66 3.78 -0.30
N VAL A 64 2.77 5.01 -0.77
CA VAL A 64 2.72 5.32 -2.20
C VAL A 64 4.04 5.99 -2.57
N VAL A 65 4.87 5.26 -3.30
CA VAL A 65 6.17 5.74 -3.75
C VAL A 65 5.96 6.73 -4.89
N ASP A 66 6.69 7.85 -4.86
CA ASP A 66 6.58 8.89 -5.89
C ASP A 66 6.83 8.33 -7.29
N PRO A 67 6.17 8.90 -8.33
CA PRO A 67 6.49 8.57 -9.72
C PRO A 67 7.98 8.77 -10.01
N GLY A 68 8.56 7.86 -10.77
CA GLY A 68 9.95 7.95 -11.19
C GLY A 68 10.97 7.37 -10.20
N VAL A 69 10.53 6.86 -9.06
CA VAL A 69 11.44 6.22 -8.09
C VAL A 69 11.55 4.72 -8.38
N ASN A 70 10.49 3.95 -8.16
CA ASN A 70 10.50 2.52 -8.49
C ASN A 70 10.02 2.26 -9.91
N TYR A 71 9.03 3.03 -10.35
CA TYR A 71 8.40 2.93 -11.66
C TYR A 71 8.10 4.33 -12.18
N PRO A 72 7.82 4.48 -13.49
CA PRO A 72 7.34 5.77 -14.00
C PRO A 72 6.06 6.24 -13.32
N GLU A 73 5.17 5.32 -12.95
CA GLU A 73 3.93 5.63 -12.25
C GLU A 73 4.15 5.67 -10.73
N PRO A 74 3.26 6.36 -9.99
CA PRO A 74 3.23 6.18 -8.53
C PRO A 74 2.93 4.72 -8.21
N SER A 75 3.51 4.21 -7.13
CA SER A 75 3.43 2.79 -6.80
C SER A 75 2.97 2.58 -5.36
N ILE A 76 1.84 1.89 -5.20
CA ILE A 76 1.36 1.45 -3.89
C ILE A 76 2.16 0.21 -3.48
N GLY A 77 2.64 0.20 -2.25
CA GLY A 77 3.37 -0.94 -1.70
C GLY A 77 3.30 -0.99 -0.18
N ARG A 78 3.92 -2.00 0.39
CA ARG A 78 3.90 -2.24 1.84
C ARG A 78 2.48 -2.19 2.40
N VAL A 79 1.55 -2.84 1.70
CA VAL A 79 0.13 -2.91 2.07
C VAL A 79 -0.01 -3.94 3.18
N VAL A 80 -0.41 -3.51 4.37
CA VAL A 80 -0.58 -4.41 5.50
C VAL A 80 -1.84 -4.08 6.30
N THR A 81 -2.44 -5.12 6.86
CA THR A 81 -3.48 -4.99 7.88
C THR A 81 -3.03 -5.75 9.12
N ALA A 82 -3.37 -5.24 10.29
CA ALA A 82 -3.13 -5.94 11.53
C ALA A 82 -3.91 -7.26 11.53
N LYS A 83 -3.35 -8.29 12.17
CA LYS A 83 -3.96 -9.62 12.18
C LYS A 83 -5.40 -9.59 12.68
N GLU A 84 -5.67 -8.81 13.74
CA GLU A 84 -7.00 -8.67 14.33
C GLU A 84 -7.99 -7.90 13.44
N ALA A 85 -7.50 -7.19 12.41
CA ALA A 85 -8.35 -6.43 11.49
C ALA A 85 -8.66 -7.21 10.20
N ARG A 86 -8.13 -8.42 10.05
CA ARG A 86 -8.33 -9.23 8.84
C ARG A 86 -9.70 -9.88 8.83
N GLY A 87 -10.25 -10.08 7.63
CA GLY A 87 -11.52 -10.78 7.44
C GLY A 87 -12.76 -9.91 7.57
N ASN A 88 -12.60 -8.59 7.77
CA ASN A 88 -13.72 -7.66 7.91
C ASN A 88 -13.72 -6.53 6.86
N GLY A 89 -12.97 -6.71 5.77
CA GLY A 89 -12.93 -5.73 4.68
C GLY A 89 -11.95 -4.59 4.87
N THR A 90 -11.12 -4.60 5.92
CA THR A 90 -10.15 -3.53 6.19
C THR A 90 -9.15 -3.36 5.04
N GLY A 91 -8.65 -4.46 4.46
CA GLY A 91 -7.73 -4.40 3.31
C GLY A 91 -8.36 -3.72 2.10
N ARG A 92 -9.64 -3.96 1.84
CA ARG A 92 -10.36 -3.31 0.75
C ARG A 92 -10.51 -1.81 0.99
N LEU A 93 -10.85 -1.42 2.21
CA LEU A 93 -10.94 -0.01 2.59
C LEU A 93 -9.58 0.69 2.43
N LEU A 94 -8.51 0.03 2.85
CA LEU A 94 -7.16 0.57 2.75
C LEU A 94 -6.75 0.85 1.31
N VAL A 95 -6.90 -0.13 0.43
CA VAL A 95 -6.51 0.01 -0.98
C VAL A 95 -7.40 1.04 -1.69
N ALA A 96 -8.71 1.02 -1.43
CA ALA A 96 -9.63 2.00 -2.00
C ALA A 96 -9.26 3.43 -1.59
N GLU A 97 -8.93 3.64 -0.31
CA GLU A 97 -8.48 4.95 0.18
C GLU A 97 -7.16 5.35 -0.46
N GLY A 98 -6.21 4.42 -0.59
CA GLY A 98 -4.93 4.66 -1.25
C GLY A 98 -5.10 5.13 -2.70
N LEU A 99 -5.98 4.47 -3.47
CA LEU A 99 -6.26 4.87 -4.85
C LEU A 99 -6.90 6.25 -4.92
N ALA A 100 -7.83 6.56 -4.01
CA ALA A 100 -8.46 7.87 -3.96
C ALA A 100 -7.43 8.96 -3.67
N ARG A 101 -6.51 8.72 -2.75
CA ARG A 101 -5.42 9.66 -2.44
C ARG A 101 -4.48 9.86 -3.62
N CYS A 102 -4.16 8.78 -4.35
CA CYS A 102 -3.35 8.88 -5.56
C CYS A 102 -4.00 9.81 -6.59
N GLN A 103 -5.32 9.73 -6.75
CA GLN A 103 -6.03 10.59 -7.70
C GLN A 103 -6.08 12.04 -7.24
N GLN A 104 -6.01 12.31 -5.94
CA GLN A 104 -5.91 13.68 -5.42
C GLN A 104 -4.54 14.29 -5.69
N VAL A 105 -3.47 13.50 -5.54
CA VAL A 105 -2.09 13.99 -5.72
C VAL A 105 -1.69 14.00 -7.20
N TRP A 106 -2.03 12.95 -7.94
CA TRP A 106 -1.66 12.76 -9.35
C TRP A 106 -2.91 12.48 -10.19
N PRO A 107 -3.77 13.48 -10.43
CA PRO A 107 -5.02 13.28 -11.18
C PRO A 107 -4.78 12.65 -12.56
N GLY A 108 -5.55 11.62 -12.88
CA GLY A 108 -5.47 10.95 -14.18
C GLY A 108 -4.30 10.00 -14.36
N ARG A 109 -3.40 9.87 -13.39
CA ARG A 109 -2.23 8.99 -13.50
C ARG A 109 -2.60 7.55 -13.12
N ALA A 110 -2.05 6.60 -13.88
CA ALA A 110 -2.12 5.19 -13.54
C ALA A 110 -1.28 4.90 -12.29
N VAL A 111 -1.60 3.80 -11.60
CA VAL A 111 -0.87 3.33 -10.41
C VAL A 111 -0.34 1.93 -10.70
N ARG A 112 0.95 1.70 -10.45
CA ARG A 112 1.59 0.40 -10.65
C ARG A 112 1.91 -0.23 -9.31
N ILE A 113 1.75 -1.56 -9.23
CA ILE A 113 2.10 -2.34 -8.05
C ILE A 113 2.92 -3.56 -8.44
N SER A 114 3.74 -4.04 -7.51
CA SER A 114 4.33 -5.36 -7.53
C SER A 114 3.57 -6.19 -6.49
N ALA A 115 2.60 -6.97 -6.95
CA ALA A 115 1.70 -7.70 -6.06
C ALA A 115 2.19 -9.12 -5.86
N GLN A 116 2.03 -9.67 -4.64
CA GLN A 116 2.20 -11.10 -4.45
C GLN A 116 1.18 -11.82 -5.34
N ALA A 117 1.64 -12.84 -6.08
CA ALA A 117 0.82 -13.46 -7.13
C ALA A 117 -0.51 -14.02 -6.61
N HIS A 118 -0.53 -14.54 -5.37
CA HIS A 118 -1.76 -15.07 -4.78
C HIS A 118 -2.81 -13.98 -4.48
N LEU A 119 -2.44 -12.70 -4.53
CA LEU A 119 -3.34 -11.57 -4.31
C LEU A 119 -3.82 -10.94 -5.63
N GLN A 120 -3.53 -11.55 -6.77
CA GLN A 120 -3.92 -11.01 -8.08
C GLN A 120 -5.42 -10.76 -8.18
N ARG A 121 -6.25 -11.69 -7.70
CA ARG A 121 -7.70 -11.53 -7.73
C ARG A 121 -8.16 -10.37 -6.83
N PHE A 122 -7.53 -10.24 -5.68
CA PHE A 122 -7.85 -9.14 -4.75
C PHE A 122 -7.62 -7.78 -5.42
N TYR A 123 -6.43 -7.57 -6.00
CA TYR A 123 -6.12 -6.31 -6.68
C TYR A 123 -6.94 -6.16 -7.96
N GLY A 124 -7.20 -7.24 -8.67
CA GLY A 124 -8.06 -7.22 -9.86
C GLY A 124 -9.46 -6.69 -9.57
N SER A 125 -9.96 -6.91 -8.35
CA SER A 125 -11.29 -6.42 -7.95
C SER A 125 -11.37 -4.89 -7.88
N PHE A 126 -10.23 -4.19 -7.83
CA PHE A 126 -10.18 -2.72 -7.90
C PHE A 126 -9.98 -2.20 -9.32
N GLY A 127 -9.73 -3.09 -10.28
CA GLY A 127 -9.45 -2.71 -11.66
C GLY A 127 -7.98 -2.83 -12.06
N PHE A 128 -7.11 -3.33 -11.18
CA PHE A 128 -5.73 -3.64 -11.57
C PHE A 128 -5.70 -4.79 -12.57
N VAL A 129 -4.85 -4.67 -13.58
CA VAL A 129 -4.63 -5.73 -14.58
C VAL A 129 -3.16 -6.12 -14.58
N ALA A 130 -2.90 -7.42 -14.76
CA ALA A 130 -1.53 -7.92 -14.83
C ALA A 130 -0.83 -7.38 -16.09
N VAL A 131 0.39 -6.87 -15.92
CA VAL A 131 1.21 -6.31 -17.00
C VAL A 131 2.59 -6.96 -17.10
N SER A 132 2.83 -8.03 -16.36
CA SER A 132 4.06 -8.82 -16.44
C SER A 132 3.75 -10.30 -16.21
N ASP A 133 4.73 -11.15 -16.50
CA ASP A 133 4.72 -12.53 -16.03
C ASP A 133 5.09 -12.57 -14.54
N GLU A 134 4.87 -13.71 -13.90
CA GLU A 134 5.30 -13.90 -12.52
C GLU A 134 6.84 -13.88 -12.41
N TYR A 135 7.33 -13.31 -11.34
CA TYR A 135 8.76 -13.27 -11.00
C TYR A 135 8.91 -13.45 -9.49
N LEU A 136 10.11 -13.80 -9.04
CA LEU A 136 10.39 -13.94 -7.62
C LEU A 136 10.91 -12.62 -7.06
N GLU A 137 10.33 -12.18 -5.96
CA GLU A 137 10.79 -11.05 -5.16
C GLU A 137 10.83 -11.55 -3.72
N ASP A 138 12.02 -11.55 -3.10
CA ASP A 138 12.24 -12.14 -1.78
C ASP A 138 11.74 -13.60 -1.69
N ASP A 139 11.98 -14.37 -2.75
CA ASP A 139 11.56 -15.77 -2.89
C ASP A 139 10.04 -15.99 -2.89
N ILE A 140 9.26 -14.95 -3.04
CA ILE A 140 7.80 -15.02 -3.13
C ILE A 140 7.37 -14.66 -4.55
N PRO A 141 6.51 -15.47 -5.20
CA PRO A 141 6.00 -15.11 -6.54
C PRO A 141 5.24 -13.79 -6.51
N HIS A 142 5.62 -12.90 -7.40
CA HIS A 142 5.00 -11.58 -7.58
C HIS A 142 4.59 -11.39 -9.03
N ILE A 143 3.71 -10.43 -9.27
CA ILE A 143 3.30 -10.01 -10.60
C ILE A 143 3.09 -8.49 -10.60
N GLU A 144 3.57 -7.81 -11.65
CA GLU A 144 3.27 -6.39 -11.78
C GLU A 144 1.86 -6.19 -12.28
N MET A 145 1.15 -5.24 -11.69
CA MET A 145 -0.21 -4.90 -12.06
C MET A 145 -0.34 -3.39 -12.22
N LEU A 146 -1.23 -2.98 -13.11
CA LEU A 146 -1.47 -1.57 -13.41
C LEU A 146 -2.95 -1.24 -13.25
N TRP A 147 -3.22 -0.16 -12.53
CA TRP A 147 -4.55 0.40 -12.39
C TRP A 147 -4.62 1.71 -13.16
N THR A 148 -5.65 1.86 -13.96
CA THR A 148 -5.89 3.07 -14.72
C THR A 148 -7.16 3.72 -14.18
N PRO A 149 -7.14 5.02 -13.87
CA PRO A 149 -8.34 5.66 -13.34
C PRO A 149 -9.46 5.64 -14.36
N PRO A 150 -10.73 5.56 -13.88
CA PRO A 150 -11.87 5.64 -14.79
C PRO A 150 -11.85 6.95 -15.58
N VAL A 151 -12.22 6.88 -16.86
CA VAL A 151 -12.35 8.07 -17.68
C VAL A 151 -13.56 8.85 -17.18
N VAL A 152 -13.32 10.08 -16.72
CA VAL A 152 -14.41 10.98 -16.36
C VAL A 152 -14.94 11.59 -17.66
N GLN A 153 -16.12 11.14 -18.07
CA GLN A 153 -16.84 11.81 -19.16
C GLN A 153 -17.50 13.05 -18.56
N GLY A 154 -16.86 14.17 -18.78
CA GLY A 154 -17.39 15.45 -18.38
C GLY A 154 -18.25 16.05 -19.43
#